data_7e796257c5ec4f0e790dedb692207623
#
_entry.id   7e796257c5ec4f0e790dedb692207623
#
_cell.length_a   1.000
_cell.length_b   1.000
_cell.length_c   1.000
_cell.angle_alpha   90.00
_cell.angle_beta   90.00
_cell.angle_gamma   90.00
#
_symmetry.space_group_name_H-M   'P 1'
#
loop_
_entity.id
_entity.type
_entity.pdbx_description
1 polymer ?
#
loop_
_entity_poly.entity_id
_entity_poly.type
_entity_poly.pdbx_seq_one_letter_code
_entity_poly.pdbx_strand_id
1 'polypeptide(L)'
;MKKIKLYDYQQRMLEEIINVLTTKEITRYRKKKGYEEGNSVIVQMPTGTGKTYVMASVVKWFLDNYEEGEVWIVAHRRELVEQMQQTLDRFCLDYGEKETVLKAKVRIRVLSIQWLGRHIGELKKADCIPGMIVVDEAHHALAHSYKDLFDRNRDALKLGMTATPCRMKRESFGMLFERLISSPSTKDFIKSGYLAPYDYVVIGQFSQDQLTINSLKGHGSDGDYSIKEMDEKLNVPQSIKRLHESVVKHADGKKGIVYAIDIDHAQMIASYYKAMGIRAVALDSKTPAKTRQRMVEAFRKGDLDCLVNVNLFDEGFDCPDVEYIQMARPTLSLAKYLQMVGRGLRINHKQKDKVCMIIDNVGNYRKFGLPDRERNWASMYAGLRPGKGTIPPSAKKAKGVIVPNNDMVFVAQYDKKKTEQSSKQRYEYLQDVKPFEKSGRWGLRVGDDIILQPVYRKIHDFIGGFAIFEIAPNRVGILIRNGRVYYPANYQDIKILSGNRALLTQNVIHTEEVKLDTKWGY
;
A
#
# COMPACT_ATOMS: atom_id res chain seq x y z
N MET A 1 13.27 -14.46 -23.72
CA MET A 1 12.47 -13.54 -22.87
C MET A 1 12.99 -13.65 -21.44
N LYS A 2 13.31 -12.52 -20.75
CA LYS A 2 13.72 -12.58 -19.34
C LYS A 2 12.49 -12.92 -18.49
N LYS A 3 12.51 -14.08 -17.83
CA LYS A 3 11.47 -14.48 -16.86
C LYS A 3 11.43 -13.44 -15.75
N ILE A 4 10.28 -12.81 -15.50
CA ILE A 4 10.13 -11.86 -14.39
C ILE A 4 10.35 -12.63 -13.10
N LYS A 5 11.31 -12.14 -12.29
CA LYS A 5 11.61 -12.72 -10.99
C LYS A 5 10.97 -11.85 -9.91
N LEU A 6 10.05 -12.45 -9.16
CA LEU A 6 9.47 -11.81 -7.98
C LEU A 6 10.51 -11.69 -6.87
N TYR A 7 10.38 -10.68 -6.02
CA TYR A 7 11.08 -10.63 -4.74
C TYR A 7 10.52 -11.69 -3.80
N ASP A 8 11.31 -12.15 -2.84
CA ASP A 8 10.91 -13.23 -1.93
C ASP A 8 9.61 -12.92 -1.16
N TYR A 9 9.40 -11.67 -0.75
CA TYR A 9 8.13 -11.28 -0.12
C TYR A 9 6.95 -11.31 -1.10
N GLN A 10 7.15 -10.99 -2.37
CA GLN A 10 6.11 -11.06 -3.40
C GLN A 10 5.74 -12.52 -3.70
N GLN A 11 6.73 -13.39 -3.75
CA GLN A 11 6.52 -14.83 -3.92
C GLN A 11 5.68 -15.41 -2.78
N ARG A 12 6.02 -15.09 -1.52
CA ARG A 12 5.23 -15.50 -0.35
C ARG A 12 3.81 -14.96 -0.37
N MET A 13 3.65 -13.68 -0.74
CA MET A 13 2.32 -13.09 -0.89
C MET A 13 1.50 -13.83 -1.94
N LEU A 14 2.11 -14.19 -3.08
CA LEU A 14 1.49 -14.96 -4.14
C LEU A 14 1.00 -16.33 -3.62
N GLU A 15 1.85 -17.07 -2.93
CA GLU A 15 1.52 -18.38 -2.35
C GLU A 15 0.38 -18.29 -1.33
N GLU A 16 0.41 -17.29 -0.45
CA GLU A 16 -0.64 -17.07 0.53
C GLU A 16 -1.99 -16.70 -0.14
N ILE A 17 -1.95 -15.86 -1.18
CA ILE A 17 -3.14 -15.49 -1.97
C ILE A 17 -3.74 -16.74 -2.63
N ILE A 18 -2.91 -17.54 -3.31
CA ILE A 18 -3.36 -18.77 -3.98
C ILE A 18 -4.00 -19.71 -2.98
N ASN A 19 -3.37 -19.92 -1.82
CA ASN A 19 -3.91 -20.79 -0.79
C ASN A 19 -5.31 -20.33 -0.32
N VAL A 20 -5.52 -19.02 -0.12
CA VAL A 20 -6.84 -18.50 0.26
C VAL A 20 -7.85 -18.65 -0.87
N LEU A 21 -7.46 -18.38 -2.12
CA LEU A 21 -8.35 -18.50 -3.28
C LEU A 21 -8.76 -19.94 -3.59
N THR A 22 -7.94 -20.93 -3.22
CA THR A 22 -8.25 -22.36 -3.39
C THR A 22 -8.97 -22.97 -2.18
N THR A 23 -9.11 -22.23 -1.07
CA THR A 23 -9.81 -22.68 0.12
C THR A 23 -11.34 -22.60 -0.08
N LYS A 24 -12.05 -23.65 0.28
CA LYS A 24 -13.53 -23.72 0.19
C LYS A 24 -14.26 -23.21 1.45
N GLU A 25 -13.53 -22.72 2.45
CA GLU A 25 -14.13 -22.13 3.63
C GLU A 25 -14.82 -20.81 3.30
N ILE A 26 -16.03 -20.63 3.85
CA ILE A 26 -16.83 -19.42 3.64
C ILE A 26 -17.23 -18.79 4.96
N THR A 27 -17.16 -17.48 5.09
CA THR A 27 -17.63 -16.78 6.28
C THR A 27 -19.14 -16.90 6.47
N ARG A 28 -19.61 -16.88 7.74
CA ARG A 28 -21.03 -16.91 8.08
C ARG A 28 -21.84 -15.84 7.35
N TYR A 29 -21.26 -14.65 7.17
CA TYR A 29 -21.90 -13.54 6.47
C TYR A 29 -22.15 -13.87 4.98
N ARG A 30 -21.16 -14.36 4.28
CA ARG A 30 -21.27 -14.68 2.85
C ARG A 30 -22.18 -15.88 2.64
N LYS A 31 -22.11 -16.90 3.49
CA LYS A 31 -23.04 -18.03 3.49
C LYS A 31 -24.49 -17.56 3.61
N LYS A 32 -24.78 -16.59 4.51
CA LYS A 32 -26.13 -15.99 4.63
C LYS A 32 -26.57 -15.25 3.36
N LYS A 33 -25.62 -14.78 2.54
CA LYS A 33 -25.87 -14.14 1.24
C LYS A 33 -25.99 -15.13 0.07
N GLY A 34 -25.90 -16.44 0.33
CA GLY A 34 -26.03 -17.49 -0.68
C GLY A 34 -24.75 -17.74 -1.48
N TYR A 35 -23.58 -17.41 -0.95
CA TYR A 35 -22.31 -17.86 -1.50
C TYR A 35 -22.04 -19.29 -1.03
N GLU A 36 -21.62 -20.15 -1.93
CA GLU A 36 -21.39 -21.56 -1.64
C GLU A 36 -19.95 -21.85 -1.24
N GLU A 37 -18.98 -21.10 -1.81
CA GLU A 37 -17.56 -21.25 -1.55
C GLU A 37 -16.89 -19.94 -1.11
N GLY A 38 -15.93 -20.05 -0.21
CA GLY A 38 -15.03 -18.97 0.18
C GLY A 38 -13.87 -18.88 -0.80
N ASN A 39 -13.86 -17.85 -1.65
CA ASN A 39 -12.93 -17.71 -2.76
C ASN A 39 -12.52 -16.25 -2.99
N SER A 40 -12.46 -15.47 -1.92
CA SER A 40 -12.19 -14.05 -2.02
C SER A 40 -11.18 -13.56 -0.98
N VAL A 41 -10.24 -12.73 -1.43
CA VAL A 41 -9.17 -12.18 -0.60
C VAL A 41 -8.93 -10.72 -0.92
N ILE A 42 -8.71 -9.90 0.11
CA ILE A 42 -8.17 -8.56 -0.04
C ILE A 42 -6.74 -8.53 0.51
N VAL A 43 -5.83 -7.97 -0.26
CA VAL A 43 -4.39 -7.93 0.03
C VAL A 43 -3.99 -6.49 0.34
N GLN A 44 -3.43 -6.29 1.53
CA GLN A 44 -2.86 -5.01 1.92
C GLN A 44 -1.36 -5.02 1.66
N MET A 45 -0.90 -4.10 0.81
CA MET A 45 0.54 -3.84 0.56
C MET A 45 0.77 -2.33 0.45
N PRO A 46 1.82 -1.76 1.07
CA PRO A 46 2.14 -0.34 0.94
C PRO A 46 2.35 0.10 -0.51
N THR A 47 2.15 1.38 -0.77
CA THR A 47 2.46 1.98 -2.09
C THR A 47 3.95 1.82 -2.40
N GLY A 48 4.29 1.46 -3.64
CA GLY A 48 5.69 1.29 -4.08
C GLY A 48 6.28 -0.10 -3.84
N THR A 49 5.54 -1.05 -3.27
CA THR A 49 6.02 -2.42 -2.99
C THR A 49 5.68 -3.43 -4.09
N GLY A 50 5.24 -2.99 -5.26
CA GLY A 50 5.00 -3.87 -6.41
C GLY A 50 3.70 -4.67 -6.35
N LYS A 51 2.61 -4.12 -5.78
CA LYS A 51 1.26 -4.70 -5.80
C LYS A 51 0.87 -5.26 -7.18
N THR A 52 1.10 -4.48 -8.22
CA THR A 52 0.73 -4.81 -9.60
C THR A 52 1.47 -6.06 -10.11
N TYR A 53 2.72 -6.28 -9.67
CA TYR A 53 3.47 -7.49 -10.01
C TYR A 53 2.90 -8.74 -9.34
N VAL A 54 2.54 -8.66 -8.06
CA VAL A 54 1.87 -9.76 -7.35
C VAL A 54 0.53 -10.06 -8.02
N MET A 55 -0.25 -9.04 -8.34
CA MET A 55 -1.53 -9.17 -9.03
C MET A 55 -1.41 -9.85 -10.39
N ALA A 56 -0.46 -9.42 -11.25
CA ALA A 56 -0.21 -10.05 -12.54
C ALA A 56 0.26 -11.50 -12.40
N SER A 57 0.99 -11.83 -11.32
CA SER A 57 1.41 -13.21 -11.03
C SER A 57 0.23 -14.09 -10.62
N VAL A 58 -0.74 -13.56 -9.86
CA VAL A 58 -1.99 -14.29 -9.54
C VAL A 58 -2.84 -14.50 -10.80
N VAL A 59 -2.93 -13.48 -11.67
CA VAL A 59 -3.61 -13.61 -12.97
C VAL A 59 -2.96 -14.72 -13.80
N LYS A 60 -1.63 -14.70 -13.91
CA LYS A 60 -0.88 -15.76 -14.61
C LYS A 60 -1.15 -17.13 -14.02
N TRP A 61 -1.08 -17.26 -12.68
CA TRP A 61 -1.41 -18.51 -12.00
C TRP A 61 -2.82 -19.01 -12.37
N PHE A 62 -3.82 -18.12 -12.39
CA PHE A 62 -5.19 -18.50 -12.77
C PHE A 62 -5.23 -19.05 -14.19
N LEU A 63 -4.60 -18.38 -15.16
CA LEU A 63 -4.56 -18.81 -16.55
C LEU A 63 -3.84 -20.16 -16.75
N ASP A 64 -2.81 -20.41 -15.95
CA ASP A 64 -2.02 -21.65 -16.01
C ASP A 64 -2.76 -22.85 -15.37
N ASN A 65 -3.73 -22.63 -14.46
CA ASN A 65 -4.41 -23.70 -13.72
C ASN A 65 -5.90 -23.88 -14.06
N TYR A 66 -6.51 -22.95 -14.78
CA TYR A 66 -7.91 -23.02 -15.23
C TYR A 66 -7.96 -22.87 -16.74
N GLU A 67 -8.49 -23.86 -17.43
CA GLU A 67 -8.60 -23.84 -18.91
C GLU A 67 -9.70 -22.89 -19.37
N GLU A 68 -10.76 -22.77 -18.58
CA GLU A 68 -11.94 -21.96 -18.87
C GLU A 68 -12.07 -20.76 -17.91
N GLY A 69 -12.91 -19.81 -18.28
CA GLY A 69 -13.18 -18.60 -17.53
C GLY A 69 -12.25 -17.44 -17.88
N GLU A 70 -12.80 -16.25 -17.81
CA GLU A 70 -12.06 -15.01 -18.05
C GLU A 70 -11.55 -14.40 -16.75
N VAL A 71 -10.48 -13.62 -16.82
CA VAL A 71 -10.03 -12.75 -15.74
C VAL A 71 -10.47 -11.32 -16.04
N TRP A 72 -11.32 -10.75 -15.20
CA TRP A 72 -11.70 -9.36 -15.27
C TRP A 72 -10.90 -8.53 -14.28
N ILE A 73 -9.99 -7.68 -14.79
CA ILE A 73 -9.24 -6.73 -13.99
C ILE A 73 -10.00 -5.41 -13.99
N VAL A 74 -10.48 -4.98 -12.83
CA VAL A 74 -11.40 -3.84 -12.70
C VAL A 74 -10.74 -2.74 -11.88
N ALA A 75 -10.68 -1.55 -12.47
CA ALA A 75 -10.18 -0.34 -11.82
C ALA A 75 -11.24 0.77 -11.87
N HIS A 76 -11.13 1.73 -10.95
CA HIS A 76 -12.06 2.86 -10.92
C HIS A 76 -11.61 4.05 -11.76
N ARG A 77 -10.36 4.07 -12.24
CA ARG A 77 -9.78 5.13 -13.09
C ARG A 77 -9.15 4.56 -14.35
N ARG A 78 -9.17 5.35 -15.41
CA ARG A 78 -8.61 4.98 -16.71
C ARG A 78 -7.09 4.83 -16.67
N GLU A 79 -6.41 5.68 -15.91
CA GLU A 79 -4.97 5.64 -15.73
C GLU A 79 -4.50 4.32 -15.10
N LEU A 80 -5.28 3.76 -14.17
CA LEU A 80 -5.01 2.45 -13.57
C LEU A 80 -5.21 1.32 -14.59
N VAL A 81 -6.20 1.44 -15.48
CA VAL A 81 -6.39 0.49 -16.58
C VAL A 81 -5.16 0.47 -17.49
N GLU A 82 -4.66 1.64 -17.90
CA GLU A 82 -3.48 1.77 -18.75
C GLU A 82 -2.20 1.22 -18.06
N GLN A 83 -2.03 1.49 -16.77
CA GLN A 83 -0.91 0.95 -15.99
C GLN A 83 -0.98 -0.59 -15.89
N MET A 84 -2.17 -1.13 -15.73
CA MET A 84 -2.38 -2.57 -15.67
C MET A 84 -2.03 -3.23 -17.00
N GLN A 85 -2.47 -2.66 -18.11
CA GLN A 85 -2.13 -3.14 -19.46
C GLN A 85 -0.61 -3.18 -19.66
N GLN A 86 0.11 -2.09 -19.32
CA GLN A 86 1.57 -2.05 -19.38
C GLN A 86 2.25 -3.13 -18.49
N THR A 87 1.62 -3.49 -17.39
CA THR A 87 2.15 -4.56 -16.54
C THR A 87 1.91 -5.93 -17.16
N LEU A 88 0.72 -6.18 -17.71
CA LEU A 88 0.40 -7.42 -18.43
C LEU A 88 1.34 -7.62 -19.62
N ASP A 89 1.66 -6.55 -20.37
CA ASP A 89 2.65 -6.57 -21.46
C ASP A 89 4.01 -7.07 -20.97
N ARG A 90 4.46 -6.59 -19.80
CA ARG A 90 5.73 -7.05 -19.20
C ARG A 90 5.69 -8.55 -18.81
N PHE A 91 4.53 -9.05 -18.45
CA PHE A 91 4.29 -10.47 -18.15
C PHE A 91 4.00 -11.30 -19.41
N CYS A 92 3.95 -10.66 -20.59
CA CYS A 92 3.57 -11.29 -21.86
C CYS A 92 2.22 -11.99 -21.78
N LEU A 93 1.25 -11.34 -21.15
CA LEU A 93 -0.12 -11.80 -21.00
C LEU A 93 -1.02 -11.01 -21.97
N ASP A 94 -1.65 -11.72 -22.90
CA ASP A 94 -2.56 -11.11 -23.87
C ASP A 94 -3.87 -10.69 -23.21
N TYR A 95 -4.36 -9.51 -23.54
CA TYR A 95 -5.62 -8.96 -23.05
C TYR A 95 -6.43 -8.31 -24.17
N GLY A 96 -7.75 -8.24 -24.00
CA GLY A 96 -8.65 -7.58 -24.95
C GLY A 96 -8.59 -6.06 -24.82
N GLU A 97 -8.37 -5.37 -25.94
CA GLU A 97 -8.47 -3.92 -26.03
C GLU A 97 -9.93 -3.45 -26.11
N LYS A 98 -10.17 -2.15 -25.84
CA LYS A 98 -11.53 -1.57 -25.70
C LYS A 98 -12.49 -1.87 -26.86
N GLU A 99 -12.01 -1.87 -28.08
CA GLU A 99 -12.85 -2.08 -29.27
C GLU A 99 -13.19 -3.55 -29.53
N THR A 100 -12.39 -4.46 -29.01
CA THR A 100 -12.54 -5.91 -29.15
C THR A 100 -13.19 -6.57 -27.95
N VAL A 101 -13.37 -5.82 -26.84
CA VAL A 101 -13.85 -6.36 -25.55
C VAL A 101 -15.15 -7.16 -25.65
N LEU A 102 -16.06 -6.81 -26.56
CA LEU A 102 -17.35 -7.51 -26.75
C LEU A 102 -17.31 -8.58 -27.84
N LYS A 103 -16.31 -8.59 -28.71
CA LYS A 103 -16.30 -9.45 -29.91
C LYS A 103 -15.23 -10.54 -29.88
N ALA A 104 -14.15 -10.36 -29.12
CA ALA A 104 -13.04 -11.32 -29.09
C ALA A 104 -13.16 -12.30 -27.91
N LYS A 105 -12.90 -13.58 -28.17
CA LYS A 105 -12.61 -14.55 -27.11
C LYS A 105 -11.25 -14.21 -26.52
N VAL A 106 -11.23 -13.52 -25.40
CA VAL A 106 -10.01 -13.14 -24.67
C VAL A 106 -10.06 -13.71 -23.27
N ARG A 107 -8.90 -14.11 -22.76
CA ARG A 107 -8.80 -14.66 -21.40
C ARG A 107 -8.64 -13.58 -20.32
N ILE A 108 -8.24 -12.37 -20.70
CA ILE A 108 -8.09 -11.22 -19.78
C ILE A 108 -8.83 -10.02 -20.34
N ARG A 109 -9.64 -9.36 -19.50
CA ARG A 109 -10.26 -8.06 -19.78
C ARG A 109 -9.85 -7.04 -18.75
N VAL A 110 -9.33 -5.89 -19.19
CA VAL A 110 -8.97 -4.77 -18.30
C VAL A 110 -10.00 -3.68 -18.47
N LEU A 111 -10.82 -3.46 -17.43
CA LEU A 111 -12.06 -2.70 -17.51
C LEU A 111 -12.10 -1.60 -16.44
N SER A 112 -12.70 -0.45 -16.77
CA SER A 112 -13.13 0.48 -15.72
C SER A 112 -14.51 0.05 -15.18
N ILE A 113 -14.73 0.23 -13.86
CA ILE A 113 -16.01 -0.12 -13.24
C ILE A 113 -17.20 0.65 -13.86
N GLN A 114 -16.97 1.89 -14.30
CA GLN A 114 -17.98 2.72 -14.95
C GLN A 114 -18.36 2.18 -16.34
N TRP A 115 -17.38 1.70 -17.11
CA TRP A 115 -17.62 1.07 -18.38
C TRP A 115 -18.38 -0.24 -18.19
N LEU A 116 -17.89 -1.08 -17.27
CA LEU A 116 -18.51 -2.36 -16.93
C LEU A 116 -19.97 -2.21 -16.52
N GLY A 117 -20.30 -1.23 -15.69
CA GLY A 117 -21.67 -0.98 -15.27
C GLY A 117 -22.65 -0.66 -16.42
N ARG A 118 -22.14 -0.07 -17.52
CA ARG A 118 -22.95 0.23 -18.71
C ARG A 118 -23.09 -0.96 -19.66
N HIS A 119 -22.11 -1.86 -19.74
CA HIS A 119 -22.01 -2.92 -20.75
C HIS A 119 -22.15 -4.34 -20.20
N ILE A 120 -22.44 -4.51 -18.90
CA ILE A 120 -22.52 -5.82 -18.27
C ILE A 120 -23.61 -6.71 -18.90
N GLY A 121 -24.69 -6.11 -19.40
CA GLY A 121 -25.75 -6.83 -20.12
C GLY A 121 -25.29 -7.37 -21.48
N GLU A 122 -24.41 -6.65 -22.15
CA GLU A 122 -23.85 -7.04 -23.45
C GLU A 122 -22.81 -8.16 -23.26
N LEU A 123 -21.97 -8.07 -22.21
CA LEU A 123 -21.03 -9.13 -21.84
C LEU A 123 -21.75 -10.44 -21.53
N LYS A 124 -22.87 -10.37 -20.80
CA LYS A 124 -23.73 -11.54 -20.54
C LYS A 124 -24.29 -12.17 -21.82
N LYS A 125 -24.78 -11.36 -22.75
CA LYS A 125 -25.30 -11.84 -24.04
C LYS A 125 -24.20 -12.47 -24.90
N ALA A 126 -22.94 -12.03 -24.73
CA ALA A 126 -21.77 -12.57 -25.41
C ALA A 126 -21.15 -13.77 -24.67
N ASP A 127 -21.81 -14.30 -23.64
CA ASP A 127 -21.32 -15.41 -22.78
C ASP A 127 -19.93 -15.15 -22.16
N CYS A 128 -19.63 -13.86 -21.88
CA CYS A 128 -18.41 -13.47 -21.20
C CYS A 128 -18.62 -13.60 -19.68
N ILE A 129 -18.11 -14.69 -19.10
CA ILE A 129 -18.28 -15.00 -17.68
C ILE A 129 -16.89 -14.95 -17.01
N PRO A 130 -16.71 -14.12 -15.96
CA PRO A 130 -15.45 -14.11 -15.24
C PRO A 130 -15.32 -15.35 -14.35
N GLY A 131 -14.25 -16.11 -14.52
CA GLY A 131 -13.79 -17.09 -13.53
C GLY A 131 -13.01 -16.43 -12.39
N MET A 132 -12.43 -15.22 -12.65
CA MET A 132 -11.73 -14.43 -11.66
C MET A 132 -12.00 -12.93 -11.85
N ILE A 133 -12.23 -12.21 -10.74
CA ILE A 133 -12.35 -10.75 -10.71
C ILE A 133 -11.23 -10.19 -9.84
N VAL A 134 -10.42 -9.31 -10.42
CA VAL A 134 -9.32 -8.62 -9.75
C VAL A 134 -9.66 -7.14 -9.64
N VAL A 135 -9.58 -6.58 -8.44
CA VAL A 135 -9.88 -5.17 -8.17
C VAL A 135 -8.62 -4.47 -7.67
N ASP A 136 -8.08 -3.55 -8.47
CA ASP A 136 -7.03 -2.66 -8.01
C ASP A 136 -7.63 -1.49 -7.21
N GLU A 137 -6.85 -0.98 -6.23
CA GLU A 137 -7.29 -0.01 -5.23
C GLU A 137 -8.64 -0.43 -4.58
N ALA A 138 -8.67 -1.68 -4.11
CA ALA A 138 -9.86 -2.35 -3.59
C ALA A 138 -10.51 -1.66 -2.36
N HIS A 139 -9.91 -0.60 -1.82
CA HIS A 139 -10.58 0.25 -0.84
C HIS A 139 -11.83 0.96 -1.42
N HIS A 140 -11.96 1.02 -2.76
CA HIS A 140 -13.17 1.46 -3.45
C HIS A 140 -14.24 0.36 -3.59
N ALA A 141 -13.91 -0.92 -3.37
CA ALA A 141 -14.78 -2.07 -3.64
C ALA A 141 -16.10 -2.07 -2.83
N LEU A 142 -16.18 -1.34 -1.73
CA LEU A 142 -17.42 -1.18 -0.97
C LEU A 142 -18.47 -0.26 -1.63
N ALA A 143 -18.17 0.37 -2.77
CA ALA A 143 -19.16 1.09 -3.55
C ALA A 143 -20.18 0.12 -4.16
N HIS A 144 -21.42 0.61 -4.36
CA HIS A 144 -22.55 -0.23 -4.83
C HIS A 144 -22.23 -0.98 -6.13
N SER A 145 -21.56 -0.33 -7.08
CA SER A 145 -21.20 -0.93 -8.37
C SER A 145 -20.30 -2.17 -8.24
N TYR A 146 -19.39 -2.20 -7.29
CA TYR A 146 -18.54 -3.37 -7.04
C TYR A 146 -19.30 -4.46 -6.28
N LYS A 147 -20.16 -4.08 -5.33
CA LYS A 147 -21.02 -5.05 -4.62
C LYS A 147 -21.94 -5.77 -5.61
N ASP A 148 -22.57 -5.02 -6.51
CA ASP A 148 -23.42 -5.57 -7.57
C ASP A 148 -22.63 -6.48 -8.53
N LEU A 149 -21.40 -6.09 -8.92
CA LEU A 149 -20.51 -6.93 -9.72
C LEU A 149 -20.21 -8.27 -9.03
N PHE A 150 -19.90 -8.26 -7.73
CA PHE A 150 -19.58 -9.45 -6.97
C PHE A 150 -20.81 -10.35 -6.75
N ASP A 151 -21.97 -9.76 -6.46
CA ASP A 151 -23.23 -10.48 -6.25
C ASP A 151 -23.73 -11.15 -7.55
N ARG A 152 -23.43 -10.57 -8.72
CA ARG A 152 -23.75 -11.15 -10.03
C ARG A 152 -22.79 -12.26 -10.46
N ASN A 153 -21.59 -12.32 -9.91
CA ASN A 153 -20.54 -13.29 -10.27
C ASN A 153 -20.03 -13.98 -9.01
N ARG A 154 -20.93 -14.69 -8.32
CA ARG A 154 -20.65 -15.31 -7.00
C ARG A 154 -19.55 -16.35 -7.08
N ASP A 155 -19.54 -17.16 -8.14
CA ASP A 155 -18.64 -18.29 -8.31
C ASP A 155 -17.22 -17.87 -8.76
N ALA A 156 -17.05 -16.64 -9.25
CA ALA A 156 -15.74 -16.13 -9.62
C ALA A 156 -14.83 -15.99 -8.41
N LEU A 157 -13.55 -16.32 -8.54
CA LEU A 157 -12.51 -15.97 -7.58
C LEU A 157 -12.38 -14.45 -7.48
N LYS A 158 -12.14 -13.90 -6.29
CA LYS A 158 -12.08 -12.45 -6.09
C LYS A 158 -10.80 -12.03 -5.37
N LEU A 159 -10.00 -11.22 -6.05
CA LEU A 159 -8.78 -10.63 -5.52
C LEU A 159 -8.92 -9.11 -5.44
N GLY A 160 -8.81 -8.54 -4.26
CA GLY A 160 -8.68 -7.09 -4.05
C GLY A 160 -7.25 -6.73 -3.67
N MET A 161 -6.68 -5.71 -4.31
CA MET A 161 -5.36 -5.17 -3.94
C MET A 161 -5.52 -3.74 -3.44
N THR A 162 -4.92 -3.40 -2.30
CA THR A 162 -4.96 -2.03 -1.76
C THR A 162 -3.79 -1.73 -0.84
N ALA A 163 -3.40 -0.46 -0.73
CA ALA A 163 -2.48 -0.03 0.32
C ALA A 163 -3.19 0.13 1.68
N THR A 164 -4.49 0.37 1.67
CA THR A 164 -5.27 0.78 2.84
C THR A 164 -6.64 0.11 2.84
N PRO A 165 -6.80 -1.05 3.48
CA PRO A 165 -8.10 -1.72 3.60
C PRO A 165 -8.98 -1.01 4.64
N CYS A 166 -9.30 0.27 4.38
CA CYS A 166 -10.13 1.10 5.25
C CYS A 166 -10.89 2.15 4.45
N ARG A 167 -12.07 2.53 4.95
CA ARG A 167 -12.88 3.66 4.45
C ARG A 167 -13.25 4.62 5.58
N MET A 168 -13.52 5.87 5.20
CA MET A 168 -13.97 6.90 6.15
C MET A 168 -15.31 6.53 6.79
N LYS A 169 -16.21 5.90 6.05
CA LYS A 169 -17.54 5.44 6.52
C LYS A 169 -17.52 4.18 7.39
N ARG A 170 -16.34 3.61 7.68
CA ARG A 170 -16.15 2.44 8.59
C ARG A 170 -16.99 1.22 8.19
N GLU A 171 -17.16 0.96 6.93
CA GLU A 171 -17.78 -0.26 6.46
C GLU A 171 -16.77 -1.42 6.53
N SER A 172 -17.25 -2.62 6.87
CA SER A 172 -16.43 -3.82 6.90
C SER A 172 -16.19 -4.36 5.48
N PHE A 173 -14.95 -4.69 5.16
CA PHE A 173 -14.60 -5.41 3.93
C PHE A 173 -14.94 -6.90 3.99
N GLY A 174 -15.12 -7.47 5.18
CA GLY A 174 -15.58 -8.85 5.37
C GLY A 174 -16.94 -9.17 4.73
N MET A 175 -17.66 -8.13 4.27
CA MET A 175 -18.87 -8.29 3.47
C MET A 175 -18.58 -8.75 2.03
N LEU A 176 -17.37 -8.50 1.51
CA LEU A 176 -16.98 -8.78 0.13
C LEU A 176 -15.84 -9.76 0.01
N PHE A 177 -14.94 -9.77 0.98
CA PHE A 177 -13.74 -10.61 0.98
C PHE A 177 -13.71 -11.50 2.21
N GLU A 178 -13.35 -12.78 2.03
CA GLU A 178 -13.28 -13.76 3.12
C GLU A 178 -12.12 -13.48 4.06
N ARG A 179 -11.00 -13.05 3.50
CA ARG A 179 -9.76 -12.89 4.24
C ARG A 179 -9.03 -11.61 3.87
N LEU A 180 -8.31 -11.09 4.85
CA LEU A 180 -7.29 -10.06 4.66
C LEU A 180 -5.92 -10.70 4.76
N ILE A 181 -5.10 -10.49 3.74
CA ILE A 181 -3.67 -10.78 3.77
C ILE A 181 -2.92 -9.45 3.89
N SER A 182 -1.99 -9.35 4.83
CA SER A 182 -1.18 -8.15 5.03
C SER A 182 0.29 -8.45 4.76
N SER A 183 0.92 -7.65 3.91
CA SER A 183 2.36 -7.70 3.67
C SER A 183 3.16 -7.24 4.90
N PRO A 184 4.49 -7.34 4.90
CA PRO A 184 5.33 -6.64 5.85
C PRO A 184 4.98 -5.15 5.95
N SER A 185 5.29 -4.53 7.08
CA SER A 185 4.97 -3.10 7.32
C SER A 185 5.83 -2.18 6.46
N THR A 186 5.40 -0.93 6.27
CA THR A 186 6.21 0.11 5.62
C THR A 186 7.60 0.23 6.27
N LYS A 187 7.67 0.12 7.61
CA LYS A 187 8.92 0.15 8.36
C LYS A 187 9.84 -1.01 8.00
N ASP A 188 9.29 -2.21 7.81
CA ASP A 188 10.07 -3.38 7.41
C ASP A 188 10.60 -3.24 5.98
N PHE A 189 9.76 -2.72 5.07
CA PHE A 189 10.19 -2.45 3.70
C PHE A 189 11.30 -1.40 3.60
N ILE A 190 11.25 -0.35 4.43
CA ILE A 190 12.34 0.64 4.53
C ILE A 190 13.61 -0.04 5.06
N LYS A 191 13.52 -0.81 6.15
CA LYS A 191 14.67 -1.52 6.72
C LYS A 191 15.31 -2.50 5.75
N SER A 192 14.50 -3.19 4.95
CA SER A 192 14.96 -4.17 3.97
C SER A 192 15.38 -3.54 2.63
N GLY A 193 15.32 -2.20 2.50
CA GLY A 193 15.72 -1.48 1.30
C GLY A 193 14.79 -1.65 0.10
N TYR A 194 13.53 -2.07 0.31
CA TYR A 194 12.50 -2.10 -0.72
C TYR A 194 11.70 -0.80 -0.82
N LEU A 195 11.79 0.06 0.20
CA LEU A 195 11.31 1.43 0.19
C LEU A 195 12.43 2.36 0.66
N ALA A 196 12.44 3.59 0.17
CA ALA A 196 13.40 4.62 0.57
C ALA A 196 13.10 5.11 1.99
N PRO A 197 14.13 5.41 2.79
CA PRO A 197 13.97 6.15 4.04
C PRO A 197 13.53 7.58 3.77
N TYR A 198 13.11 8.28 4.83
CA TYR A 198 12.60 9.63 4.70
C TYR A 198 12.93 10.51 5.92
N ASP A 199 13.02 11.80 5.65
CA ASP A 199 12.90 12.87 6.64
C ASP A 199 11.49 13.46 6.59
N TYR A 200 10.97 13.91 7.72
CA TYR A 200 9.62 14.46 7.81
C TYR A 200 9.60 15.75 8.62
N VAL A 201 9.16 16.83 7.97
CA VAL A 201 8.91 18.12 8.62
C VAL A 201 7.42 18.45 8.56
N VAL A 202 6.90 19.04 9.61
CA VAL A 202 5.49 19.45 9.73
C VAL A 202 5.40 20.90 10.20
N ILE A 203 4.42 21.65 9.70
CA ILE A 203 4.17 23.03 10.18
C ILE A 203 3.96 23.07 11.68
N GLY A 204 4.34 24.19 12.32
CA GLY A 204 4.11 24.43 13.73
C GLY A 204 2.62 24.34 14.12
N GLN A 205 2.35 23.80 15.30
CA GLN A 205 0.96 23.60 15.78
C GLN A 205 0.14 24.91 15.87
N PHE A 206 0.82 26.02 16.10
CA PHE A 206 0.22 27.35 16.25
C PHE A 206 0.50 28.27 15.07
N SER A 207 0.98 27.71 13.93
CA SER A 207 1.12 28.49 12.71
C SER A 207 -0.23 28.95 12.18
N GLN A 208 -0.25 30.06 11.45
CA GLN A 208 -1.47 30.62 10.88
C GLN A 208 -2.22 29.60 10.01
N ASP A 209 -1.49 28.88 9.12
CA ASP A 209 -2.11 27.87 8.26
C ASP A 209 -2.69 26.71 9.05
N GLN A 210 -1.99 26.23 10.12
CA GLN A 210 -2.54 25.17 10.96
C GLN A 210 -3.81 25.62 11.70
N LEU A 211 -3.85 26.84 12.19
CA LEU A 211 -5.05 27.39 12.84
C LEU A 211 -6.21 27.51 11.84
N THR A 212 -5.90 27.95 10.61
CA THR A 212 -6.87 28.00 9.51
C THR A 212 -7.40 26.60 9.19
N ILE A 213 -6.53 25.59 9.07
CA ILE A 213 -6.92 24.19 8.81
C ILE A 213 -7.78 23.64 9.94
N ASN A 214 -7.44 23.95 11.20
CA ASN A 214 -8.24 23.53 12.36
C ASN A 214 -9.64 24.16 12.37
N SER A 215 -9.85 25.27 11.65
CA SER A 215 -11.14 25.96 11.51
C SER A 215 -12.02 25.39 10.38
N LEU A 216 -11.53 24.46 9.56
CA LEU A 216 -12.30 23.83 8.49
C LEU A 216 -13.44 22.98 9.08
N LYS A 217 -14.67 23.21 8.62
CA LYS A 217 -15.87 22.51 9.09
C LYS A 217 -16.62 21.78 7.97
N GLY A 218 -16.49 22.25 6.74
CA GLY A 218 -17.18 21.70 5.59
C GLY A 218 -16.62 20.36 5.16
N HIS A 219 -17.51 19.46 4.72
CA HIS A 219 -17.14 18.15 4.20
C HIS A 219 -17.67 17.97 2.78
N GLY A 220 -16.89 17.31 1.92
CA GLY A 220 -17.32 16.85 0.61
C GLY A 220 -18.19 15.59 0.72
N SER A 221 -18.74 15.16 -0.40
CA SER A 221 -19.55 13.92 -0.50
C SER A 221 -18.77 12.65 -0.15
N ASP A 222 -17.45 12.68 -0.30
CA ASP A 222 -16.53 11.61 0.08
C ASP A 222 -16.19 11.60 1.58
N GLY A 223 -16.63 12.62 2.33
CA GLY A 223 -16.38 12.80 3.76
C GLY A 223 -15.05 13.51 4.08
N ASP A 224 -14.23 13.87 3.08
CA ASP A 224 -13.02 14.68 3.23
C ASP A 224 -13.39 16.16 3.44
N TYR A 225 -12.43 17.04 3.69
CA TYR A 225 -12.67 18.48 3.75
C TYR A 225 -13.30 19.00 2.45
N SER A 226 -14.18 20.01 2.57
CA SER A 226 -14.76 20.71 1.41
C SER A 226 -13.66 21.39 0.60
N ILE A 227 -13.55 21.03 -0.70
CA ILE A 227 -12.57 21.63 -1.61
C ILE A 227 -12.75 23.15 -1.64
N LYS A 228 -14.00 23.61 -1.78
CA LYS A 228 -14.33 25.03 -1.81
C LYS A 228 -13.84 25.77 -0.56
N GLU A 229 -14.10 25.22 0.64
CA GLU A 229 -13.67 25.86 1.90
C GLU A 229 -12.14 25.84 2.04
N MET A 230 -11.48 24.76 1.61
CA MET A 230 -10.01 24.70 1.61
C MET A 230 -9.41 25.74 0.66
N ASP A 231 -9.94 25.88 -0.54
CA ASP A 231 -9.47 26.85 -1.53
C ASP A 231 -9.65 28.28 -1.03
N GLU A 232 -10.87 28.65 -0.60
CA GLU A 232 -11.16 29.98 -0.05
C GLU A 232 -10.21 30.40 1.10
N LYS A 233 -9.79 29.45 1.95
CA LYS A 233 -9.01 29.75 3.16
C LYS A 233 -7.50 29.57 3.00
N LEU A 234 -7.04 28.71 2.11
CA LEU A 234 -5.63 28.34 1.98
C LEU A 234 -5.01 28.77 0.65
N ASN A 235 -5.80 29.01 -0.41
CA ASN A 235 -5.31 29.51 -1.69
C ASN A 235 -5.09 31.03 -1.65
N VAL A 236 -4.26 31.48 -0.71
CA VAL A 236 -3.93 32.89 -0.50
C VAL A 236 -2.42 33.12 -0.66
N PRO A 237 -1.99 34.31 -1.14
CA PRO A 237 -0.58 34.58 -1.45
C PRO A 237 0.39 34.26 -0.31
N GLN A 238 0.02 34.56 0.93
CA GLN A 238 0.86 34.30 2.10
C GLN A 238 1.05 32.80 2.37
N SER A 239 0.03 31.97 2.18
CA SER A 239 0.15 30.51 2.33
C SER A 239 1.02 29.94 1.22
N ILE A 240 0.86 30.38 -0.03
CA ILE A 240 1.68 29.95 -1.17
C ILE A 240 3.16 30.36 -0.96
N LYS A 241 3.41 31.57 -0.47
CA LYS A 241 4.77 32.00 -0.11
C LYS A 241 5.39 31.05 0.93
N ARG A 242 4.66 30.68 1.99
CA ARG A 242 5.16 29.74 3.01
C ARG A 242 5.41 28.33 2.46
N LEU A 243 4.59 27.88 1.50
CA LEU A 243 4.87 26.61 0.78
C LEU A 243 6.23 26.66 0.07
N HIS A 244 6.50 27.74 -0.67
CA HIS A 244 7.78 27.94 -1.36
C HIS A 244 8.95 28.01 -0.37
N GLU A 245 8.86 28.82 0.68
CA GLU A 245 9.88 28.95 1.73
C GLU A 245 10.22 27.60 2.37
N SER A 246 9.20 26.74 2.56
CA SER A 246 9.40 25.39 3.08
C SER A 246 10.21 24.50 2.13
N VAL A 247 9.98 24.59 0.81
CA VAL A 247 10.76 23.83 -0.18
C VAL A 247 12.20 24.34 -0.21
N VAL A 248 12.41 25.65 -0.30
CA VAL A 248 13.76 26.22 -0.29
C VAL A 248 14.54 25.83 0.97
N LYS A 249 13.88 25.86 2.14
CA LYS A 249 14.53 25.52 3.42
C LYS A 249 14.89 24.04 3.55
N HIS A 250 14.06 23.11 3.04
CA HIS A 250 14.16 21.68 3.35
C HIS A 250 14.46 20.79 2.13
N ALA A 251 14.25 21.30 0.91
CA ALA A 251 14.38 20.50 -0.32
C ALA A 251 14.98 21.30 -1.48
N ASP A 252 15.82 22.30 -1.18
CA ASP A 252 16.48 23.09 -2.22
C ASP A 252 17.27 22.22 -3.20
N GLY A 253 17.13 22.51 -4.50
CA GLY A 253 17.76 21.76 -5.57
C GLY A 253 17.23 20.34 -5.80
N LYS A 254 16.23 19.87 -5.04
CA LYS A 254 15.64 18.54 -5.18
C LYS A 254 14.43 18.53 -6.11
N LYS A 255 14.18 17.37 -6.73
CA LYS A 255 12.97 17.15 -7.54
C LYS A 255 11.81 16.64 -6.70
N GLY A 256 10.62 17.24 -6.88
CA GLY A 256 9.48 16.82 -6.03
C GLY A 256 8.10 16.98 -6.62
N ILE A 257 7.13 16.50 -5.82
CA ILE A 257 5.71 16.61 -6.12
C ILE A 257 5.03 17.42 -5.00
N VAL A 258 4.24 18.42 -5.42
CA VAL A 258 3.35 19.18 -4.53
C VAL A 258 1.91 18.71 -4.73
N TYR A 259 1.22 18.36 -3.67
CA TYR A 259 -0.19 17.99 -3.70
C TYR A 259 -1.05 19.19 -3.35
N ALA A 260 -1.72 19.75 -4.36
CA ALA A 260 -2.57 20.93 -4.25
C ALA A 260 -4.04 20.55 -3.96
N ILE A 261 -4.82 21.55 -3.52
CA ILE A 261 -6.24 21.42 -3.16
C ILE A 261 -7.08 21.14 -4.43
N ASP A 262 -6.94 22.05 -5.40
CA ASP A 262 -7.64 22.02 -6.68
C ASP A 262 -6.78 22.62 -7.81
N ILE A 263 -7.39 22.85 -8.96
CA ILE A 263 -6.70 23.32 -10.17
C ILE A 263 -6.16 24.73 -10.00
N ASP A 264 -6.96 25.64 -9.42
CA ASP A 264 -6.59 27.04 -9.24
C ASP A 264 -5.45 27.17 -8.23
N HIS A 265 -5.51 26.45 -7.12
CA HIS A 265 -4.42 26.36 -6.16
C HIS A 265 -3.13 25.79 -6.78
N ALA A 266 -3.24 24.74 -7.62
CA ALA A 266 -2.07 24.17 -8.30
C ALA A 266 -1.41 25.16 -9.27
N GLN A 267 -2.22 25.90 -10.02
CA GLN A 267 -1.74 26.93 -10.94
C GLN A 267 -1.05 28.10 -10.22
N MET A 268 -1.63 28.55 -9.10
CA MET A 268 -1.05 29.59 -8.27
C MET A 268 0.30 29.16 -7.68
N ILE A 269 0.38 27.94 -7.13
CA ILE A 269 1.65 27.38 -6.62
C ILE A 269 2.68 27.30 -7.73
N ALA A 270 2.36 26.69 -8.89
CA ALA A 270 3.29 26.51 -9.99
C ALA A 270 3.79 27.85 -10.54
N SER A 271 2.89 28.84 -10.69
CA SER A 271 3.22 30.18 -11.15
C SER A 271 4.15 30.91 -10.18
N TYR A 272 3.86 30.84 -8.87
CA TYR A 272 4.70 31.44 -7.85
C TYR A 272 6.08 30.78 -7.79
N TYR A 273 6.15 29.45 -7.82
CA TYR A 273 7.41 28.69 -7.81
C TYR A 273 8.27 29.04 -9.03
N LYS A 274 7.64 29.14 -10.20
CA LYS A 274 8.33 29.55 -11.44
C LYS A 274 8.87 30.97 -11.36
N ALA A 275 8.11 31.92 -10.81
CA ALA A 275 8.56 33.30 -10.59
C ALA A 275 9.74 33.39 -9.61
N MET A 276 9.84 32.43 -8.69
CA MET A 276 10.91 32.31 -7.69
C MET A 276 12.07 31.39 -8.14
N GLY A 277 12.11 30.96 -9.41
CA GLY A 277 13.22 30.20 -10.00
C GLY A 277 13.11 28.68 -9.95
N ILE A 278 12.05 28.09 -9.39
CA ILE A 278 11.80 26.64 -9.44
C ILE A 278 11.05 26.32 -10.73
N ARG A 279 11.58 25.40 -11.56
CA ARG A 279 10.93 24.97 -12.81
C ARG A 279 9.73 24.08 -12.51
N ALA A 280 8.60 24.70 -12.19
CA ALA A 280 7.37 24.03 -11.78
C ALA A 280 6.29 24.04 -12.86
N VAL A 281 5.45 23.00 -12.89
CA VAL A 281 4.26 22.90 -13.75
C VAL A 281 3.09 22.29 -13.00
N ALA A 282 1.90 22.86 -13.18
CA ALA A 282 0.65 22.30 -12.67
C ALA A 282 0.11 21.24 -13.64
N LEU A 283 -0.33 20.09 -13.09
CA LEU A 283 -0.94 18.99 -13.82
C LEU A 283 -2.24 18.58 -13.15
N ASP A 284 -3.29 18.48 -13.93
CA ASP A 284 -4.64 18.16 -13.48
C ASP A 284 -5.38 17.23 -14.46
N SER A 285 -6.61 16.85 -14.14
CA SER A 285 -7.45 15.96 -14.96
C SER A 285 -7.83 16.57 -16.32
N LYS A 286 -7.76 17.89 -16.50
CA LYS A 286 -8.04 18.59 -17.76
C LYS A 286 -6.79 18.65 -18.66
N THR A 287 -5.59 18.39 -18.10
CA THR A 287 -4.35 18.36 -18.87
C THR A 287 -4.39 17.22 -19.89
N PRO A 288 -4.25 17.49 -21.22
CA PRO A 288 -4.27 16.44 -22.24
C PRO A 288 -3.21 15.36 -21.99
N ALA A 289 -3.54 14.08 -22.23
CA ALA A 289 -2.67 12.94 -21.93
C ALA A 289 -1.26 13.08 -22.55
N LYS A 290 -1.16 13.50 -23.82
CA LYS A 290 0.13 13.74 -24.49
C LYS A 290 0.97 14.84 -23.80
N THR A 291 0.33 15.92 -23.38
CA THR A 291 1.00 17.01 -22.65
C THR A 291 1.47 16.52 -21.28
N ARG A 292 0.64 15.80 -20.56
CA ARG A 292 0.96 15.19 -19.27
C ARG A 292 2.19 14.27 -19.38
N GLN A 293 2.18 13.36 -20.37
CA GLN A 293 3.31 12.46 -20.62
C GLN A 293 4.60 13.25 -20.88
N ARG A 294 4.55 14.27 -21.74
CA ARG A 294 5.70 15.13 -22.04
C ARG A 294 6.24 15.83 -20.78
N MET A 295 5.37 16.38 -19.92
CA MET A 295 5.80 17.03 -18.69
C MET A 295 6.42 16.05 -17.68
N VAL A 296 5.84 14.85 -17.56
CA VAL A 296 6.41 13.78 -16.72
C VAL A 296 7.80 13.34 -17.24
N GLU A 297 7.98 13.24 -18.55
CA GLU A 297 9.28 12.93 -19.14
C GLU A 297 10.30 14.07 -18.92
N ALA A 298 9.89 15.32 -19.07
CA ALA A 298 10.72 16.48 -18.76
C ALA A 298 11.16 16.49 -17.28
N PHE A 299 10.24 16.14 -16.36
CA PHE A 299 10.57 15.99 -14.94
C PHE A 299 11.57 14.86 -14.71
N ARG A 300 11.40 13.69 -15.36
CA ARG A 300 12.35 12.58 -15.27
C ARG A 300 13.75 12.97 -15.78
N LYS A 301 13.81 13.71 -16.88
CA LYS A 301 15.08 14.18 -17.45
C LYS A 301 15.76 15.27 -16.61
N GLY A 302 15.03 15.92 -15.71
CA GLY A 302 15.53 17.04 -14.90
C GLY A 302 15.34 18.41 -15.57
N ASP A 303 14.51 18.50 -16.62
CA ASP A 303 14.11 19.77 -17.23
C ASP A 303 13.09 20.51 -16.36
N LEU A 304 12.41 19.79 -15.48
CA LEU A 304 11.49 20.31 -14.46
C LEU A 304 11.93 19.84 -13.06
N ASP A 305 11.78 20.71 -12.07
CA ASP A 305 12.11 20.46 -10.68
C ASP A 305 10.88 20.04 -9.86
N CYS A 306 9.69 20.51 -10.25
CA CYS A 306 8.49 20.34 -9.47
C CYS A 306 7.26 20.06 -10.33
N LEU A 307 6.50 19.02 -9.94
CA LEU A 307 5.16 18.76 -10.47
C LEU A 307 4.14 19.13 -9.41
N VAL A 308 3.26 20.09 -9.69
CA VAL A 308 2.15 20.46 -8.81
C VAL A 308 0.91 19.68 -9.26
N ASN A 309 0.41 18.82 -8.40
CA ASN A 309 -0.57 17.79 -8.74
C ASN A 309 -1.93 18.01 -8.10
N VAL A 310 -2.99 17.78 -8.87
CA VAL A 310 -4.37 17.69 -8.38
C VAL A 310 -4.96 16.34 -8.72
N ASN A 311 -5.01 15.43 -7.75
CA ASN A 311 -5.63 14.09 -7.84
C ASN A 311 -5.14 13.17 -8.99
N LEU A 312 -4.09 13.54 -9.75
CA LEU A 312 -3.59 12.70 -10.84
C LEU A 312 -2.57 11.66 -10.38
N PHE A 313 -1.68 12.06 -9.46
CA PHE A 313 -0.58 11.23 -8.99
C PHE A 313 -0.89 10.49 -7.69
N ASP A 314 -2.12 10.57 -7.22
CA ASP A 314 -2.59 9.80 -6.07
C ASP A 314 -2.49 8.30 -6.37
N GLU A 315 -2.84 7.90 -7.60
CA GLU A 315 -2.85 6.52 -8.07
C GLU A 315 -2.21 6.40 -9.46
N GLY A 316 -1.58 5.27 -9.74
CA GLY A 316 -1.05 4.95 -11.08
C GLY A 316 0.23 5.68 -11.52
N PHE A 317 0.73 6.67 -10.79
CA PHE A 317 1.93 7.40 -11.19
C PHE A 317 3.21 6.70 -10.70
N ASP A 318 4.13 6.41 -11.62
CA ASP A 318 5.42 5.78 -11.32
C ASP A 318 6.59 6.71 -11.68
N CYS A 319 7.19 7.33 -10.66
CA CYS A 319 8.39 8.15 -10.80
C CYS A 319 9.30 7.95 -9.57
N PRO A 320 10.33 7.10 -9.66
CA PRO A 320 11.25 6.87 -8.55
C PRO A 320 12.20 8.04 -8.29
N ASP A 321 12.30 9.01 -9.22
CA ASP A 321 13.17 10.17 -9.12
C ASP A 321 12.65 11.29 -8.19
N VAL A 322 11.50 11.06 -7.54
CA VAL A 322 10.93 12.03 -6.59
C VAL A 322 11.75 12.03 -5.30
N GLU A 323 12.35 13.15 -4.96
CA GLU A 323 13.21 13.34 -3.79
C GLU A 323 12.50 14.07 -2.65
N TYR A 324 11.43 14.84 -2.95
CA TYR A 324 10.55 15.38 -1.92
C TYR A 324 9.07 15.26 -2.27
N ILE A 325 8.26 15.17 -1.23
CA ILE A 325 6.80 15.28 -1.29
C ILE A 325 6.38 16.46 -0.44
N GLN A 326 5.65 17.39 -1.03
CA GLN A 326 5.06 18.50 -0.31
C GLN A 326 3.52 18.37 -0.27
N MET A 327 2.97 18.38 0.92
CA MET A 327 1.53 18.36 1.13
C MET A 327 1.02 19.79 1.36
N ALA A 328 0.34 20.34 0.36
CA ALA A 328 -0.35 21.63 0.41
C ALA A 328 -1.88 21.46 0.53
N ARG A 329 -2.35 20.23 0.61
CA ARG A 329 -3.76 19.84 0.79
C ARG A 329 -3.97 19.08 2.08
N PRO A 330 -4.72 19.61 3.04
CA PRO A 330 -5.17 18.84 4.19
C PRO A 330 -6.15 17.76 3.76
N THR A 331 -6.16 16.62 4.48
CA THR A 331 -7.10 15.51 4.21
C THR A 331 -7.54 14.82 5.48
N LEU A 332 -8.75 14.28 5.45
CA LEU A 332 -9.29 13.38 6.47
C LEU A 332 -9.11 11.90 6.09
N SER A 333 -8.61 11.63 4.88
CA SER A 333 -8.44 10.28 4.33
C SER A 333 -7.03 9.74 4.58
N LEU A 334 -6.92 8.68 5.38
CA LEU A 334 -5.67 7.94 5.58
C LEU A 334 -5.14 7.37 4.25
N ALA A 335 -6.03 6.93 3.36
CA ALA A 335 -5.65 6.38 2.06
C ALA A 335 -4.95 7.46 1.21
N LYS A 336 -5.55 8.65 1.06
CA LYS A 336 -4.94 9.77 0.33
C LYS A 336 -3.58 10.14 0.92
N TYR A 337 -3.50 10.26 2.25
CA TYR A 337 -2.24 10.58 2.94
C TYR A 337 -1.14 9.57 2.61
N LEU A 338 -1.40 8.27 2.76
CA LEU A 338 -0.41 7.23 2.50
C LEU A 338 -0.07 7.07 1.01
N GLN A 339 -1.00 7.36 0.11
CA GLN A 339 -0.75 7.38 -1.32
C GLN A 339 0.18 8.55 -1.71
N MET A 340 -0.09 9.77 -1.22
CA MET A 340 0.78 10.94 -1.45
C MET A 340 2.21 10.67 -1.00
N VAL A 341 2.38 10.28 0.26
CA VAL A 341 3.71 10.02 0.83
C VAL A 341 4.39 8.84 0.15
N GLY A 342 3.65 7.79 -0.16
CA GLY A 342 4.17 6.56 -0.78
C GLY A 342 4.84 6.78 -2.14
N ARG A 343 4.55 7.89 -2.82
CA ARG A 343 5.26 8.26 -4.07
C ARG A 343 6.72 8.62 -3.83
N GLY A 344 7.00 9.30 -2.72
CA GLY A 344 8.36 9.65 -2.33
C GLY A 344 9.17 8.47 -1.81
N LEU A 345 8.51 7.48 -1.21
CA LEU A 345 9.19 6.31 -0.61
C LEU A 345 9.65 5.27 -1.65
N ARG A 346 9.43 5.46 -2.94
CA ARG A 346 9.96 4.55 -3.96
C ARG A 346 11.47 4.62 -4.01
N ILE A 347 12.11 3.45 -4.09
CA ILE A 347 13.56 3.38 -4.29
C ILE A 347 13.94 3.86 -5.69
N ASN A 348 15.06 4.57 -5.78
CA ASN A 348 15.68 4.92 -7.05
C ASN A 348 16.94 4.05 -7.23
N HIS A 349 16.88 3.10 -8.15
CA HIS A 349 18.01 2.19 -8.39
C HIS A 349 19.28 2.90 -8.86
N LYS A 350 19.16 4.13 -9.40
CA LYS A 350 20.30 4.98 -9.81
C LYS A 350 20.90 5.74 -8.62
N GLN A 351 20.11 5.96 -7.55
CA GLN A 351 20.48 6.71 -6.36
C GLN A 351 20.23 5.87 -5.11
N LYS A 352 21.19 5.03 -4.76
CA LYS A 352 21.05 4.06 -3.67
C LYS A 352 20.85 4.67 -2.27
N ASP A 353 21.37 5.89 -2.07
CA ASP A 353 21.29 6.61 -0.80
C ASP A 353 20.15 7.65 -0.76
N LYS A 354 19.13 7.47 -1.60
CA LYS A 354 17.97 8.36 -1.61
C LYS A 354 17.29 8.39 -0.24
N VAL A 355 17.13 9.58 0.32
CA VAL A 355 16.28 9.90 1.47
C VAL A 355 15.23 10.88 1.00
N CYS A 356 13.95 10.52 1.10
CA CYS A 356 12.85 11.38 0.67
C CYS A 356 12.56 12.44 1.74
N MET A 357 12.48 13.72 1.37
CA MET A 357 11.98 14.79 2.24
C MET A 357 10.46 14.88 2.15
N ILE A 358 9.75 14.70 3.27
CA ILE A 358 8.31 14.92 3.36
C ILE A 358 8.07 16.25 4.06
N ILE A 359 7.42 17.19 3.34
CA ILE A 359 7.11 18.54 3.81
C ILE A 359 5.60 18.63 4.00
N ASP A 360 5.17 18.59 5.24
CA ASP A 360 3.76 18.61 5.62
C ASP A 360 3.33 20.03 6.05
N ASN A 361 3.00 20.86 5.07
CA ASN A 361 2.52 22.23 5.30
C ASN A 361 1.09 22.32 5.84
N VAL A 362 0.41 21.18 6.02
CA VAL A 362 -1.00 21.13 6.39
C VAL A 362 -1.26 20.28 7.64
N GLY A 363 -0.21 19.73 8.25
CA GLY A 363 -0.31 19.03 9.53
C GLY A 363 -1.05 17.69 9.48
N ASN A 364 -1.06 17.00 8.34
CA ASN A 364 -1.62 15.66 8.19
C ASN A 364 -1.01 14.64 9.19
N TYR A 365 0.29 14.84 9.55
CA TYR A 365 0.98 14.08 10.58
C TYR A 365 0.22 14.02 11.91
N ARG A 366 -0.40 15.14 12.35
CA ARG A 366 -1.12 15.21 13.64
C ARG A 366 -2.30 14.28 13.69
N LYS A 367 -2.88 13.98 12.52
CA LYS A 367 -4.02 13.08 12.39
C LYS A 367 -3.59 11.63 12.18
N PHE A 368 -2.61 11.40 11.34
CA PHE A 368 -2.28 10.06 10.84
C PHE A 368 -0.99 9.49 11.43
N GLY A 369 -0.11 10.31 12.01
CA GLY A 369 1.23 9.94 12.43
C GLY A 369 2.17 9.74 11.23
N LEU A 370 3.33 9.15 11.47
CA LEU A 370 4.31 8.83 10.44
C LEU A 370 3.79 7.79 9.44
N PRO A 371 4.26 7.80 8.18
CA PRO A 371 3.83 6.83 7.15
C PRO A 371 4.13 5.38 7.52
N ASP A 372 5.22 5.12 8.20
CA ASP A 372 5.70 3.80 8.64
C ASP A 372 5.16 3.36 10.01
N ARG A 373 4.25 4.16 10.60
CA ARG A 373 3.59 3.80 11.86
C ARG A 373 2.84 2.47 11.70
N GLU A 374 2.95 1.62 12.72
CA GLU A 374 2.17 0.38 12.78
C GLU A 374 0.67 0.69 12.84
N ARG A 375 -0.10 0.00 12.01
CA ARG A 375 -1.55 0.12 11.91
C ARG A 375 -2.20 -1.25 12.01
N ASN A 376 -3.27 -1.35 12.79
CA ASN A 376 -4.04 -2.58 12.88
C ASN A 376 -4.98 -2.69 11.67
N TRP A 377 -4.44 -3.21 10.56
CA TRP A 377 -5.20 -3.38 9.32
C TRP A 377 -6.37 -4.35 9.48
N ALA A 378 -6.25 -5.37 10.34
CA ALA A 378 -7.33 -6.30 10.61
C ALA A 378 -8.55 -5.61 11.26
N SER A 379 -8.32 -4.72 12.22
CA SER A 379 -9.39 -3.90 12.80
C SER A 379 -10.03 -2.96 11.77
N MET A 380 -9.22 -2.35 10.90
CA MET A 380 -9.72 -1.45 9.86
C MET A 380 -10.52 -2.20 8.80
N TYR A 381 -10.05 -3.37 8.37
CA TYR A 381 -10.77 -4.29 7.49
C TYR A 381 -12.14 -4.70 8.08
N ALA A 382 -12.19 -4.96 9.37
CA ALA A 382 -13.43 -5.28 10.09
C ALA A 382 -14.36 -4.06 10.29
N GLY A 383 -13.97 -2.85 9.88
CA GLY A 383 -14.74 -1.63 10.09
C GLY A 383 -14.71 -1.09 11.53
N LEU A 384 -13.81 -1.63 12.38
CA LEU A 384 -13.67 -1.20 13.76
C LEU A 384 -12.87 0.09 13.86
N ARG A 385 -13.09 0.85 14.94
CA ARG A 385 -12.26 2.04 15.21
C ARG A 385 -10.82 1.61 15.50
N PRO A 386 -9.81 2.31 14.96
CA PRO A 386 -8.47 2.22 15.53
C PRO A 386 -8.59 2.57 17.01
N GLY A 387 -8.07 1.71 17.89
CA GLY A 387 -8.13 1.93 19.33
C GLY A 387 -7.62 3.32 19.72
N LYS A 388 -8.22 3.93 20.75
CA LYS A 388 -7.83 5.26 21.25
C LYS A 388 -6.34 5.42 21.64
N GLY A 389 -5.59 4.32 21.74
CA GLY A 389 -4.16 4.30 22.07
C GLY A 389 -3.20 4.62 20.92
N THR A 390 -3.71 5.00 19.77
CA THR A 390 -2.91 5.16 18.55
C THR A 390 -2.77 6.58 18.02
N ILE A 391 -3.27 7.57 18.71
CA ILE A 391 -2.82 8.94 18.46
C ILE A 391 -1.40 9.01 19.03
N PRO A 392 -0.36 9.42 18.25
CA PRO A 392 0.90 9.76 18.87
C PRO A 392 0.54 10.68 20.03
N PRO A 393 1.18 10.55 21.20
CA PRO A 393 1.00 11.57 22.21
C PRO A 393 1.21 12.87 21.45
N SER A 394 0.11 13.57 21.20
CA SER A 394 0.15 14.95 20.71
C SER A 394 1.21 15.54 21.59
N ALA A 395 2.29 16.02 21.02
CA ALA A 395 3.45 16.44 21.78
C ALA A 395 2.97 16.87 23.15
N LYS A 396 3.11 15.96 24.13
CA LYS A 396 2.67 16.24 25.50
C LYS A 396 3.37 17.52 25.80
N LYS A 397 2.63 18.64 25.83
CA LYS A 397 3.05 19.95 26.21
C LYS A 397 4.56 19.98 26.47
N ALA A 398 5.37 20.18 25.41
CA ALA A 398 6.70 20.69 25.60
C ALA A 398 6.46 22.02 26.32
N LYS A 399 6.52 21.97 27.64
CA LYS A 399 6.40 23.15 28.48
C LYS A 399 7.50 24.09 27.99
N GLY A 400 7.09 25.18 27.37
CA GLY A 400 7.91 26.37 27.34
C GLY A 400 8.68 26.72 26.08
N VAL A 401 8.46 26.11 24.92
CA VAL A 401 8.99 26.67 23.66
C VAL A 401 7.81 27.16 22.82
N ILE A 402 7.55 28.46 22.89
CA ILE A 402 6.77 29.17 21.87
C ILE A 402 7.65 29.15 20.63
N VAL A 403 7.39 28.21 19.72
CA VAL A 403 8.02 28.21 18.40
C VAL A 403 7.42 29.42 17.64
N PRO A 404 8.23 30.38 17.20
CA PRO A 404 7.73 31.53 16.46
C PRO A 404 6.94 31.09 15.23
N ASN A 405 5.91 31.82 14.89
CA ASN A 405 4.99 31.64 13.77
C ASN A 405 5.66 31.03 12.53
N ASN A 406 5.11 29.92 12.05
CA ASN A 406 5.36 29.24 10.77
C ASN A 406 6.62 28.36 10.64
N ASP A 407 7.39 28.09 11.68
CA ASP A 407 8.52 27.19 11.56
C ASP A 407 8.08 25.72 11.39
N MET A 408 8.66 25.08 10.39
CA MET A 408 8.54 23.63 10.19
C MET A 408 9.37 22.90 11.25
N VAL A 409 8.79 21.84 11.82
CA VAL A 409 9.42 21.04 12.87
C VAL A 409 9.71 19.64 12.34
N PHE A 410 10.94 19.18 12.51
CA PHE A 410 11.28 17.79 12.23
C PHE A 410 10.58 16.86 13.22
N VAL A 411 9.83 15.89 12.71
CA VAL A 411 9.18 14.82 13.49
C VAL A 411 9.79 13.44 13.21
N ALA A 412 10.54 13.33 12.13
CA ALA A 412 11.41 12.20 11.84
C ALA A 412 12.61 12.67 11.02
N GLN A 413 13.80 12.15 11.36
CA GLN A 413 15.03 12.30 10.59
C GLN A 413 15.70 10.94 10.45
N TYR A 414 16.08 10.60 9.24
CA TYR A 414 16.77 9.36 8.96
C TYR A 414 18.24 9.50 9.32
N ASP A 415 18.67 8.73 10.30
CA ASP A 415 20.08 8.60 10.69
C ASP A 415 20.55 7.18 10.34
N LYS A 416 21.33 7.07 9.27
CA LYS A 416 21.85 5.80 8.76
C LYS A 416 22.65 5.06 9.86
N LYS A 417 23.53 5.76 10.57
CA LYS A 417 24.37 5.17 11.63
C LYS A 417 23.53 4.67 12.81
N LYS A 418 22.57 5.49 13.26
CA LYS A 418 21.67 5.13 14.36
C LYS A 418 20.74 3.97 13.96
N THR A 419 20.28 3.95 12.71
CA THR A 419 19.45 2.87 12.19
C THR A 419 20.22 1.56 12.10
N GLU A 420 21.46 1.59 11.61
CA GLU A 420 22.36 0.42 11.56
C GLU A 420 22.71 -0.07 12.97
N GLN A 421 23.04 0.83 13.89
CA GLN A 421 23.34 0.49 15.28
C GLN A 421 22.15 -0.10 16.03
N SER A 422 20.97 0.52 15.90
CA SER A 422 19.74 0.00 16.52
C SER A 422 19.31 -1.34 15.91
N SER A 423 19.54 -1.54 14.62
CA SER A 423 19.29 -2.81 13.95
C SER A 423 20.25 -3.90 14.43
N LYS A 424 21.54 -3.56 14.63
CA LYS A 424 22.55 -4.47 15.18
C LYS A 424 22.23 -4.86 16.61
N GLN A 425 21.90 -3.91 17.49
CA GLN A 425 21.50 -4.17 18.87
C GLN A 425 20.25 -5.05 18.95
N ARG A 426 19.24 -4.77 18.10
CA ARG A 426 18.03 -5.59 18.03
C ARG A 426 18.33 -6.98 17.48
N TYR A 427 19.23 -7.09 16.51
CA TYR A 427 19.71 -8.37 16.01
C TYR A 427 20.35 -9.20 17.13
N GLU A 428 21.29 -8.62 17.86
CA GLU A 428 21.97 -9.26 19.01
C GLU A 428 20.95 -9.70 20.06
N TYR A 429 20.04 -8.83 20.46
CA TYR A 429 18.96 -9.13 21.39
C TYR A 429 18.07 -10.32 20.91
N LEU A 430 17.68 -10.33 19.64
CA LEU A 430 16.83 -11.39 19.09
C LEU A 430 17.58 -12.73 18.87
N GLN A 431 18.93 -12.78 18.98
CA GLN A 431 19.65 -14.06 18.96
C GLN A 431 19.29 -14.95 20.16
N ASP A 432 18.96 -14.34 21.29
CA ASP A 432 18.60 -15.03 22.53
C ASP A 432 17.12 -15.45 22.62
N VAL A 433 16.35 -15.23 21.55
CA VAL A 433 14.94 -15.63 21.50
C VAL A 433 14.83 -17.14 21.57
N LYS A 434 14.01 -17.63 22.49
CA LYS A 434 13.71 -19.06 22.69
C LYS A 434 12.21 -19.33 22.71
N PRO A 435 11.78 -20.47 22.17
CA PRO A 435 10.43 -20.97 22.42
C PRO A 435 10.19 -21.24 23.91
N PHE A 436 8.99 -20.96 24.37
CA PHE A 436 8.54 -21.33 25.72
C PHE A 436 7.09 -21.78 25.69
N GLU A 437 6.74 -22.64 26.64
CA GLU A 437 5.39 -23.14 26.80
C GLU A 437 4.72 -22.52 28.03
N LYS A 438 3.44 -22.18 27.90
CA LYS A 438 2.56 -21.78 28.99
C LYS A 438 1.13 -22.25 28.72
N SER A 439 0.57 -23.00 29.67
CA SER A 439 -0.81 -23.50 29.56
C SER A 439 -1.10 -24.31 28.29
N GLY A 440 -0.17 -25.18 27.87
CA GLY A 440 -0.31 -26.02 26.68
C GLY A 440 -0.18 -25.27 25.34
N ARG A 441 0.29 -24.03 25.37
CA ARG A 441 0.55 -23.21 24.18
C ARG A 441 1.97 -22.67 24.18
N TRP A 442 2.51 -22.51 22.97
CA TRP A 442 3.88 -22.07 22.76
C TRP A 442 3.96 -20.64 22.26
N GLY A 443 4.90 -19.88 22.79
CA GLY A 443 5.26 -18.52 22.43
C GLY A 443 6.77 -18.35 22.30
N LEU A 444 7.24 -17.11 22.20
CA LEU A 444 8.66 -16.74 22.11
C LEU A 444 9.01 -15.71 23.19
N ARG A 445 10.18 -15.85 23.82
CA ARG A 445 10.71 -14.88 24.82
C ARG A 445 12.21 -14.72 24.71
N VAL A 446 12.69 -13.58 25.23
CA VAL A 446 14.11 -13.33 25.56
C VAL A 446 14.17 -13.04 27.05
N GLY A 447 14.80 -13.91 27.83
CA GLY A 447 14.70 -13.82 29.30
C GLY A 447 13.25 -13.82 29.76
N ASP A 448 12.83 -12.74 30.44
CA ASP A 448 11.44 -12.55 30.90
C ASP A 448 10.57 -11.77 29.89
N ASP A 449 11.16 -11.18 28.85
CA ASP A 449 10.45 -10.39 27.86
C ASP A 449 9.72 -11.30 26.86
N ILE A 450 8.40 -11.19 26.80
CA ILE A 450 7.58 -11.96 25.85
C ILE A 450 7.58 -11.27 24.49
N ILE A 451 8.23 -11.91 23.50
CA ILE A 451 8.27 -11.49 22.11
C ILE A 451 6.97 -11.89 21.37
N LEU A 452 6.48 -13.09 21.65
CA LEU A 452 5.26 -13.64 21.10
C LEU A 452 4.47 -14.35 22.18
N GLN A 453 3.23 -13.95 22.39
CA GLN A 453 2.32 -14.61 23.34
C GLN A 453 2.14 -16.09 23.01
N PRO A 454 1.93 -16.96 24.01
CA PRO A 454 1.74 -18.40 23.78
C PRO A 454 0.38 -18.68 23.10
N VAL A 455 0.41 -18.79 21.78
CA VAL A 455 -0.79 -18.98 20.93
C VAL A 455 -0.72 -20.22 20.05
N TYR A 456 0.49 -20.73 19.77
CA TYR A 456 0.69 -21.87 18.90
C TYR A 456 0.62 -23.19 19.65
N ARG A 457 0.31 -24.29 18.92
CA ARG A 457 0.33 -25.65 19.47
C ARG A 457 1.74 -26.07 19.85
N LYS A 458 2.73 -25.74 19.00
CA LYS A 458 4.16 -25.99 19.21
C LYS A 458 4.99 -24.97 18.46
N ILE A 459 6.15 -24.63 18.98
CA ILE A 459 7.22 -23.91 18.27
C ILE A 459 8.50 -24.72 18.51
N HIS A 460 9.18 -25.10 17.40
CA HIS A 460 10.46 -25.77 17.47
C HIS A 460 11.59 -24.80 17.67
N ASP A 461 12.80 -25.31 17.99
CA ASP A 461 13.98 -24.48 18.16
C ASP A 461 14.38 -23.77 16.86
N PHE A 462 15.04 -22.64 16.99
CA PHE A 462 15.49 -21.85 15.85
C PHE A 462 16.70 -22.49 15.15
N ILE A 463 16.61 -22.58 13.84
CA ILE A 463 17.70 -22.97 12.95
C ILE A 463 17.98 -21.77 12.02
N GLY A 464 19.13 -21.15 12.14
CA GLY A 464 19.54 -20.02 11.29
C GLY A 464 18.59 -18.80 11.30
N GLY A 465 17.89 -18.56 12.42
CA GLY A 465 16.95 -17.43 12.53
C GLY A 465 15.49 -17.78 12.26
N PHE A 466 15.19 -19.00 11.86
CA PHE A 466 13.85 -19.51 11.53
C PHE A 466 13.45 -20.64 12.46
N ALA A 467 12.18 -20.70 12.84
CA ALA A 467 11.60 -21.77 13.63
C ALA A 467 10.33 -22.30 12.99
N ILE A 468 10.11 -23.61 13.04
CA ILE A 468 8.86 -24.21 12.63
C ILE A 468 7.84 -24.05 13.73
N PHE A 469 6.61 -23.64 13.40
CA PHE A 469 5.49 -23.60 14.32
C PHE A 469 4.33 -24.45 13.82
N GLU A 470 3.54 -24.98 14.76
CA GLU A 470 2.37 -25.80 14.49
C GLU A 470 1.11 -25.14 15.03
N ILE A 471 0.03 -25.13 14.24
CA ILE A 471 -1.31 -24.73 14.68
C ILE A 471 -2.23 -25.93 14.90
N ALA A 472 -2.01 -27.00 14.18
CA ALA A 472 -2.71 -28.29 14.24
C ALA A 472 -1.80 -29.40 13.69
N PRO A 473 -2.13 -30.71 13.86
CA PRO A 473 -1.42 -31.78 13.18
C PRO A 473 -1.40 -31.56 11.66
N ASN A 474 -0.24 -31.75 11.03
CA ASN A 474 -0.02 -31.54 9.59
C ASN A 474 -0.38 -30.11 9.12
N ARG A 475 -0.26 -29.13 10.01
CA ARG A 475 -0.41 -27.71 9.69
C ARG A 475 0.72 -26.91 10.33
N VAL A 476 1.82 -26.84 9.60
CA VAL A 476 3.07 -26.21 10.04
C VAL A 476 3.40 -25.01 9.17
N GLY A 477 4.09 -24.05 9.75
CA GLY A 477 4.61 -22.85 9.11
C GLY A 477 5.99 -22.47 9.65
N ILE A 478 6.55 -21.36 9.18
CA ILE A 478 7.85 -20.84 9.62
C ILE A 478 7.64 -19.49 10.33
N LEU A 479 8.24 -19.34 11.52
CA LEU A 479 8.41 -18.09 12.24
C LEU A 479 9.85 -17.58 12.11
N ILE A 480 10.01 -16.28 12.21
CA ILE A 480 11.29 -15.62 12.44
C ILE A 480 11.42 -15.19 13.90
N ARG A 481 12.66 -14.87 14.35
CA ARG A 481 12.99 -14.58 15.77
C ARG A 481 12.15 -13.46 16.39
N ASN A 482 11.67 -12.49 15.63
CA ASN A 482 10.80 -11.42 16.12
C ASN A 482 9.33 -11.83 16.29
N GLY A 483 9.00 -13.13 16.15
CA GLY A 483 7.66 -13.67 16.32
C GLY A 483 6.73 -13.54 15.11
N ARG A 484 7.20 -12.99 14.00
CA ARG A 484 6.39 -12.90 12.78
C ARG A 484 6.36 -14.22 12.01
N VAL A 485 5.23 -14.48 11.38
CA VAL A 485 5.09 -15.60 10.45
C VAL A 485 5.84 -15.29 9.18
N TYR A 486 6.77 -16.18 8.81
CA TYR A 486 7.53 -16.12 7.57
C TYR A 486 6.84 -16.92 6.47
N TYR A 487 6.44 -18.16 6.77
CA TYR A 487 5.54 -18.97 5.97
C TYR A 487 4.31 -19.36 6.80
N PRO A 488 3.09 -19.21 6.27
CA PRO A 488 1.87 -19.58 6.99
C PRO A 488 1.80 -21.09 7.23
N ALA A 489 0.97 -21.52 8.21
CA ALA A 489 0.82 -22.93 8.59
C ALA A 489 -0.07 -23.70 7.60
N ASN A 490 0.36 -23.77 6.35
CA ASN A 490 -0.35 -24.40 5.23
C ASN A 490 0.32 -25.68 4.72
N TYR A 491 1.43 -26.06 5.33
CA TYR A 491 2.23 -27.22 4.92
C TYR A 491 1.98 -28.39 5.85
N GLN A 492 2.07 -29.63 5.31
CA GLN A 492 1.99 -30.86 6.11
C GLN A 492 3.26 -31.07 6.91
N ASP A 493 4.40 -30.75 6.31
CA ASP A 493 5.71 -30.81 6.94
C ASP A 493 6.64 -29.74 6.39
N ILE A 494 7.59 -29.30 7.21
CA ILE A 494 8.66 -28.37 6.85
C ILE A 494 9.96 -28.87 7.46
N LYS A 495 11.03 -28.91 6.64
CA LYS A 495 12.38 -29.20 7.09
C LYS A 495 13.30 -28.03 6.75
N ILE A 496 13.79 -27.34 7.76
CA ILE A 496 14.81 -26.29 7.58
C ILE A 496 16.17 -26.95 7.36
N LEU A 497 16.81 -26.58 6.25
CA LEU A 497 18.12 -27.08 5.84
C LEU A 497 19.23 -26.09 6.17
N SER A 498 20.49 -26.51 6.11
CA SER A 498 21.64 -25.61 6.18
C SER A 498 21.65 -24.63 4.98
N GLY A 499 22.27 -23.44 5.17
CA GLY A 499 22.41 -22.44 4.11
C GLY A 499 21.12 -21.70 3.77
N ASN A 500 20.25 -21.45 4.77
CA ASN A 500 19.00 -20.72 4.62
C ASN A 500 18.07 -21.29 3.55
N ARG A 501 17.89 -22.58 3.54
CA ARG A 501 16.97 -23.30 2.66
C ARG A 501 15.96 -24.08 3.49
N ALA A 502 14.79 -24.32 2.95
CA ALA A 502 13.79 -25.19 3.55
C ALA A 502 13.10 -26.05 2.47
N LEU A 503 12.71 -27.26 2.87
CA LEU A 503 11.80 -28.11 2.12
C LEU A 503 10.39 -27.89 2.69
N LEU A 504 9.46 -27.51 1.83
CA LEU A 504 8.06 -27.29 2.16
C LEU A 504 7.23 -28.39 1.52
N THR A 505 6.57 -29.21 2.31
CA THR A 505 5.73 -30.32 1.85
C THR A 505 4.26 -29.96 1.98
N GLN A 506 3.56 -29.79 0.88
CA GLN A 506 2.13 -29.49 0.86
C GLN A 506 1.27 -30.76 0.95
N ASN A 507 1.70 -31.85 0.30
CA ASN A 507 1.06 -33.15 0.35
C ASN A 507 2.09 -34.26 0.06
N VAL A 508 1.69 -35.52 0.09
CA VAL A 508 2.57 -36.68 -0.10
C VAL A 508 3.32 -36.65 -1.44
N ILE A 509 2.85 -35.89 -2.43
CA ILE A 509 3.38 -35.86 -3.81
C ILE A 509 4.15 -34.57 -4.10
N HIS A 510 3.87 -33.48 -3.38
CA HIS A 510 4.41 -32.15 -3.68
C HIS A 510 5.30 -31.63 -2.55
N THR A 511 6.60 -31.59 -2.82
CA THR A 511 7.61 -30.98 -1.94
C THR A 511 8.46 -30.03 -2.77
N GLU A 512 8.63 -28.79 -2.28
CA GLU A 512 9.47 -27.78 -2.94
C GLU A 512 10.61 -27.33 -2.04
N GLU A 513 11.76 -27.04 -2.62
CA GLU A 513 12.89 -26.42 -1.92
C GLU A 513 12.85 -24.91 -2.14
N VAL A 514 12.85 -24.17 -1.04
CA VAL A 514 12.84 -22.70 -1.04
C VAL A 514 14.06 -22.13 -0.33
N LYS A 515 14.49 -20.96 -0.78
CA LYS A 515 15.54 -20.19 -0.11
C LYS A 515 14.90 -19.22 0.88
N LEU A 516 15.36 -19.24 2.12
CA LEU A 516 14.91 -18.35 3.19
C LEU A 516 15.74 -17.05 3.15
N ASP A 517 15.07 -15.90 3.06
CA ASP A 517 15.74 -14.60 3.08
C ASP A 517 15.97 -14.11 4.51
N THR A 518 17.21 -14.06 4.91
CA THR A 518 17.62 -13.63 6.25
C THR A 518 17.38 -12.14 6.50
N LYS A 519 17.14 -11.31 5.47
CA LYS A 519 16.81 -9.88 5.64
C LYS A 519 15.55 -9.64 6.48
N TRP A 520 14.66 -10.62 6.52
CA TRP A 520 13.42 -10.57 7.30
C TRP A 520 13.52 -11.20 8.69
N GLY A 521 14.62 -11.88 8.97
CA GLY A 521 14.83 -12.65 10.21
C GLY A 521 15.06 -11.81 11.47
N TYR A 522 15.19 -10.49 11.31
CA TYR A 522 15.63 -9.62 12.40
C TYR A 522 14.76 -8.40 12.62
#